data_fb81660dfb1f535ce79ecf8af30b2196
#
_entry.id   fb81660dfb1f535ce79ecf8af30b2196
#
_cell.length_a   1.000
_cell.length_b   1.000
_cell.length_c   1.000
_cell.angle_alpha   90.00
_cell.angle_beta   90.00
_cell.angle_gamma   90.00
#
_symmetry.space_group_name_H-M   'P 1'
#
loop_
_entity.id
_entity.type
_entity.pdbx_description
1 polymer ?
#
loop_
_entity_poly.entity_id
_entity_poly.type
_entity_poly.pdbx_seq_one_letter_code
_entity_poly.pdbx_strand_id
1 'polypeptide(L)'
;MRSAEEIAQGVTAVVDRIRTKLPQTKILLLGIFQRREKPTPEREVLAKANKILSKLDNGKTIHYMDINNLFVKADGTIPADLMPDFEHPSAMGYQLWAEAIEPKVAQLMGEK
;
A
#
# COMPACT_ATOMS: atom_id res chain seq x y z
N MET A 1 -14.67 -13.06 3.51
CA MET A 1 -13.73 -11.94 3.45
C MET A 1 -14.40 -10.67 3.94
N ARG A 2 -13.66 -9.79 4.60
CA ARG A 2 -14.19 -8.51 5.05
C ARG A 2 -14.47 -7.59 3.86
N SER A 3 -15.41 -6.67 4.04
CA SER A 3 -15.71 -5.68 3.01
C SER A 3 -14.56 -4.67 2.87
N ALA A 4 -14.56 -3.97 1.74
CA ALA A 4 -13.57 -2.91 1.51
C ALA A 4 -13.66 -1.83 2.60
N GLU A 5 -14.87 -1.49 3.01
CA GLU A 5 -15.11 -0.50 4.05
C GLU A 5 -14.55 -0.95 5.40
N GLU A 6 -14.73 -2.21 5.76
CA GLU A 6 -14.20 -2.74 7.02
C GLU A 6 -12.68 -2.78 7.02
N ILE A 7 -12.07 -3.17 5.91
CA ILE A 7 -10.62 -3.17 5.76
C ILE A 7 -10.08 -1.75 5.90
N ALA A 8 -10.67 -0.81 5.16
CA ALA A 8 -10.24 0.58 5.21
C ALA A 8 -10.44 1.19 6.59
N GLN A 9 -11.52 0.83 7.28
CA GLN A 9 -11.80 1.30 8.62
C GLN A 9 -10.72 0.85 9.61
N GLY A 10 -10.26 -0.40 9.49
CA GLY A 10 -9.19 -0.92 10.33
C GLY A 10 -7.88 -0.17 10.13
N VAL A 11 -7.51 0.09 8.88
CA VAL A 11 -6.29 0.84 8.55
C VAL A 11 -6.42 2.29 9.03
N THR A 12 -7.58 2.91 8.82
CA THR A 12 -7.84 4.28 9.27
C THR A 12 -7.68 4.40 10.78
N ALA A 13 -8.16 3.41 11.53
CA ALA A 13 -8.02 3.40 12.99
C ALA A 13 -6.55 3.39 13.41
N VAL A 14 -5.71 2.63 12.72
CA VAL A 14 -4.27 2.60 12.99
C VAL A 14 -3.65 3.97 12.70
N VAL A 15 -3.97 4.56 11.57
CA VAL A 15 -3.46 5.89 11.19
C VAL A 15 -3.87 6.94 12.22
N ASP A 16 -5.13 6.93 12.63
CA ASP A 16 -5.64 7.89 13.62
C ASP A 16 -4.93 7.73 14.96
N ARG A 17 -4.63 6.48 15.35
CA ARG A 17 -3.93 6.23 16.60
C ARG A 17 -2.50 6.75 16.55
N ILE A 18 -1.82 6.55 15.44
CA ILE A 18 -0.46 7.09 15.25
C ILE A 18 -0.49 8.62 15.35
N ARG A 19 -1.45 9.25 14.69
CA ARG A 19 -1.57 10.71 14.72
C ARG A 19 -1.88 11.24 16.10
N THR A 20 -2.68 10.52 16.86
CA THR A 20 -3.01 10.91 18.23
C THR A 20 -1.81 10.81 19.16
N LYS A 21 -1.04 9.72 19.02
CA LYS A 21 0.12 9.47 19.87
C LYS A 21 1.35 10.23 19.44
N LEU A 22 1.52 10.44 18.14
CA LEU A 22 2.72 11.04 17.54
C LEU A 22 2.31 12.11 16.51
N PRO A 23 1.72 13.23 16.98
CA PRO A 23 1.11 14.21 16.06
C PRO A 23 2.11 14.89 15.12
N GLN A 24 3.40 14.84 15.43
CA GLN A 24 4.43 15.43 14.57
C GLN A 24 4.98 14.44 13.54
N THR A 25 4.58 13.19 13.60
CA THR A 25 5.08 12.15 12.70
C THR A 25 4.37 12.25 11.35
N LYS A 26 5.14 12.21 10.28
CA LYS A 26 4.59 12.06 8.93
C LYS A 26 4.36 10.58 8.66
N ILE A 27 3.27 10.28 7.98
CA ILE A 27 2.88 8.90 7.67
C ILE A 27 2.92 8.71 6.15
N LEU A 28 3.65 7.71 5.69
CA LEU A 28 3.56 7.24 4.32
C LEU A 28 2.68 5.98 4.34
N LEU A 29 1.46 6.12 3.86
CA LEU A 29 0.49 5.04 3.82
C LEU A 29 0.56 4.38 2.47
N LEU A 30 0.99 3.12 2.45
CA LEU A 30 1.04 2.35 1.20
C LEU A 30 -0.31 1.68 0.96
N GLY A 31 -0.73 1.66 -0.30
CA GLY A 31 -1.88 0.87 -0.71
C GLY A 31 -1.66 -0.59 -0.36
N ILE A 32 -2.72 -1.28 0.03
CA ILE A 32 -2.67 -2.70 0.35
C ILE A 32 -2.26 -3.45 -0.92
N PHE A 33 -1.26 -4.33 -0.81
CA PHE A 33 -0.78 -5.09 -1.95
C PHE A 33 -1.83 -6.07 -2.44
N GLN A 34 -2.00 -6.14 -3.75
CA GLN A 34 -2.81 -7.16 -4.37
C GLN A 34 -2.15 -8.51 -4.18
N ARG A 35 -2.93 -9.56 -4.28
CA ARG A 35 -2.47 -10.92 -4.08
C ARG A 35 -3.15 -11.86 -5.06
N ARG A 36 -2.79 -13.14 -5.03
CA ARG A 36 -3.20 -14.19 -5.95
C ARG A 36 -2.52 -14.05 -7.31
N GLU A 37 -2.31 -15.18 -7.96
CA GLU A 37 -1.65 -15.19 -9.25
C GLU A 37 -2.46 -14.47 -10.32
N LYS A 38 -3.77 -14.66 -10.32
CA LYS A 38 -4.68 -14.11 -11.31
C LYS A 38 -5.75 -13.26 -10.63
N PRO A 39 -6.44 -12.40 -11.39
CA PRO A 39 -7.53 -11.60 -10.83
C PRO A 39 -8.61 -12.47 -10.18
N THR A 40 -9.09 -12.05 -9.03
CA THR A 40 -10.14 -12.69 -8.25
C THR A 40 -11.08 -11.61 -7.73
N PRO A 41 -12.28 -11.98 -7.24
CA PRO A 41 -13.16 -10.98 -6.60
C PRO A 41 -12.49 -10.26 -5.44
N GLU A 42 -11.56 -10.92 -4.73
CA GLU A 42 -10.79 -10.30 -3.66
C GLU A 42 -10.02 -9.08 -4.14
N ARG A 43 -9.52 -9.10 -5.37
CA ARG A 43 -8.78 -7.98 -5.93
C ARG A 43 -9.63 -6.72 -6.03
N GLU A 44 -10.89 -6.86 -6.37
CA GLU A 44 -11.81 -5.73 -6.44
C GLU A 44 -12.05 -5.14 -5.04
N VAL A 45 -12.16 -6.00 -4.03
CA VAL A 45 -12.33 -5.57 -2.65
C VAL A 45 -11.11 -4.76 -2.20
N LEU A 46 -9.90 -5.28 -2.48
CA LEU A 46 -8.67 -4.58 -2.10
C LEU A 46 -8.48 -3.26 -2.86
N ALA A 47 -8.82 -3.24 -4.15
CA ALA A 47 -8.74 -2.03 -4.95
C ALA A 47 -9.71 -0.97 -4.41
N LYS A 48 -10.90 -1.37 -4.02
CA LYS A 48 -11.90 -0.47 -3.44
C LYS A 48 -11.45 0.05 -2.08
N ALA A 49 -10.86 -0.81 -1.25
CA ALA A 49 -10.28 -0.40 0.02
C ALA A 49 -9.17 0.64 -0.20
N ASN A 50 -8.30 0.40 -1.17
CA ASN A 50 -7.22 1.34 -1.50
C ASN A 50 -7.76 2.68 -1.98
N LYS A 51 -8.85 2.68 -2.74
CA LYS A 51 -9.49 3.92 -3.17
C LYS A 51 -9.97 4.73 -1.97
N ILE A 52 -10.55 4.06 -0.98
CA ILE A 52 -10.99 4.73 0.25
C ILE A 52 -9.77 5.28 1.00
N LEU A 53 -8.72 4.46 1.15
CA LEU A 53 -7.51 4.85 1.87
C LEU A 53 -6.78 6.01 1.22
N SER A 54 -6.82 6.10 -0.12
CA SER A 54 -6.17 7.20 -0.83
C SER A 54 -6.70 8.56 -0.41
N LYS A 55 -7.93 8.63 0.07
CA LYS A 55 -8.54 9.87 0.51
C LYS A 55 -8.01 10.37 1.85
N LEU A 56 -7.26 9.53 2.57
CA LEU A 56 -6.63 9.95 3.83
C LEU A 56 -5.43 10.87 3.58
N ASP A 57 -4.88 10.87 2.37
CA ASP A 57 -3.77 11.75 2.01
C ASP A 57 -4.20 13.20 2.17
N ASN A 58 -3.54 13.92 3.06
CA ASN A 58 -3.82 15.35 3.29
C ASN A 58 -2.68 16.25 2.78
N GLY A 59 -1.68 15.65 2.14
CA GLY A 59 -0.55 16.39 1.57
C GLY A 59 0.42 16.94 2.59
N LYS A 60 0.20 16.70 3.88
CA LYS A 60 1.02 17.27 4.97
C LYS A 60 1.57 16.20 5.89
N THR A 61 0.70 15.54 6.65
CA THR A 61 1.08 14.52 7.63
C THR A 61 0.78 13.11 7.15
N ILE A 62 -0.16 12.95 6.25
CA ILE A 62 -0.50 11.64 5.67
C ILE A 62 -0.32 11.74 4.16
N HIS A 63 0.52 10.84 3.63
CA HIS A 63 0.78 10.72 2.21
C HIS A 63 0.46 9.29 1.78
N TYR A 64 -0.32 9.13 0.72
CA TYR A 64 -0.71 7.82 0.21
C TYR A 64 0.08 7.50 -1.06
N MET A 65 0.51 6.26 -1.18
CA MET A 65 1.23 5.80 -2.35
C MET A 65 0.86 4.35 -2.65
N ASP A 66 0.50 4.07 -3.90
CA ASP A 66 0.16 2.72 -4.34
C ASP A 66 1.24 2.25 -5.31
N ILE A 67 1.89 1.13 -4.98
CA ILE A 67 2.94 0.55 -5.81
C ILE A 67 2.54 -0.81 -6.40
N ASN A 68 1.24 -1.12 -6.42
CA ASN A 68 0.75 -2.39 -6.97
C ASN A 68 1.13 -2.60 -8.42
N ASN A 69 1.28 -1.52 -9.19
CA ASN A 69 1.68 -1.61 -10.59
C ASN A 69 3.07 -2.22 -10.80
N LEU A 70 3.88 -2.31 -9.75
CA LEU A 70 5.20 -2.96 -9.83
C LEU A 70 5.07 -4.48 -9.77
N PHE A 71 3.98 -4.99 -9.18
CA PHE A 71 3.77 -6.40 -8.94
C PHE A 71 2.73 -7.01 -9.86
N VAL A 72 1.76 -6.21 -10.31
CA VAL A 72 0.65 -6.69 -11.14
C VAL A 72 0.92 -6.31 -12.59
N LYS A 73 1.00 -7.33 -13.47
CA LYS A 73 1.19 -7.11 -14.89
C LYS A 73 -0.08 -6.59 -15.56
N ALA A 74 0.05 -6.11 -16.81
CA ALA A 74 -1.08 -5.58 -17.58
C ALA A 74 -2.22 -6.59 -17.72
N ASP A 75 -1.91 -7.91 -17.76
CA ASP A 75 -2.93 -8.97 -17.84
C ASP A 75 -3.51 -9.34 -16.48
N GLY A 76 -3.10 -8.65 -15.42
CA GLY A 76 -3.60 -8.89 -14.06
C GLY A 76 -2.86 -9.95 -13.29
N THR A 77 -1.85 -10.61 -13.87
CA THR A 77 -1.11 -11.65 -13.15
C THR A 77 0.00 -11.05 -12.30
N ILE A 78 0.34 -11.75 -11.22
CA ILE A 78 1.48 -11.40 -10.35
C ILE A 78 2.57 -12.44 -10.57
N PRO A 79 3.79 -12.02 -10.99
CA PRO A 79 4.88 -12.97 -11.22
C PRO A 79 5.32 -13.68 -9.95
N ALA A 80 5.56 -14.99 -10.05
CA ALA A 80 6.02 -15.79 -8.91
C ALA A 80 7.42 -15.40 -8.43
N ASP A 81 8.26 -14.82 -9.30
CA ASP A 81 9.58 -14.34 -8.90
C ASP A 81 9.50 -13.12 -8.00
N LEU A 82 8.42 -12.34 -8.07
CA LEU A 82 8.18 -11.19 -7.20
C LEU A 82 7.38 -11.55 -5.96
N MET A 83 6.42 -12.48 -6.08
CA MET A 83 5.59 -12.96 -4.98
C MET A 83 5.44 -14.49 -5.10
N PRO A 84 6.36 -15.28 -4.51
CA PRO A 84 6.36 -16.74 -4.70
C PRO A 84 5.08 -17.44 -4.27
N ASP A 85 4.43 -16.95 -3.21
CA ASP A 85 3.15 -17.49 -2.73
C ASP A 85 1.98 -16.61 -3.15
N PHE A 86 2.21 -15.63 -4.01
CA PHE A 86 1.23 -14.67 -4.49
C PHE A 86 0.59 -13.82 -3.38
N GLU A 87 1.25 -13.74 -2.24
CA GLU A 87 0.82 -12.91 -1.11
C GLU A 87 1.96 -12.06 -0.54
N HIS A 88 3.18 -12.63 -0.50
CA HIS A 88 4.33 -11.97 0.13
C HIS A 88 5.43 -11.75 -0.89
N PRO A 89 6.05 -10.55 -0.91
CA PRO A 89 7.15 -10.30 -1.83
C PRO A 89 8.35 -11.18 -1.55
N SER A 90 9.05 -11.58 -2.61
CA SER A 90 10.37 -12.20 -2.53
C SER A 90 11.42 -11.14 -2.20
N ALA A 91 12.69 -11.55 -2.07
CA ALA A 91 13.79 -10.58 -1.92
C ALA A 91 13.79 -9.56 -3.06
N MET A 92 13.58 -10.03 -4.30
CA MET A 92 13.47 -9.15 -5.48
C MET A 92 12.28 -8.21 -5.36
N GLY A 93 11.13 -8.72 -4.91
CA GLY A 93 9.93 -7.91 -4.71
C GLY A 93 10.13 -6.83 -3.66
N TYR A 94 10.77 -7.17 -2.55
CA TYR A 94 11.09 -6.20 -1.50
C TYR A 94 12.07 -5.14 -1.99
N GLN A 95 13.03 -5.52 -2.84
CA GLN A 95 13.97 -4.56 -3.40
C GLN A 95 13.25 -3.55 -4.29
N LEU A 96 12.35 -4.02 -5.16
CA LEU A 96 11.54 -3.12 -5.97
C LEU A 96 10.70 -2.18 -5.11
N TRP A 97 10.10 -2.72 -4.04
CA TRP A 97 9.34 -1.92 -3.09
C TRP A 97 10.19 -0.82 -2.48
N ALA A 98 11.36 -1.18 -1.94
CA ALA A 98 12.25 -0.21 -1.30
C ALA A 98 12.67 0.88 -2.27
N GLU A 99 13.05 0.51 -3.49
CA GLU A 99 13.46 1.48 -4.50
C GLU A 99 12.32 2.42 -4.90
N ALA A 100 11.10 1.89 -4.95
CA ALA A 100 9.93 2.68 -5.34
C ALA A 100 9.57 3.74 -4.31
N ILE A 101 9.68 3.43 -3.02
CA ILE A 101 9.28 4.36 -1.96
C ILE A 101 10.39 5.27 -1.49
N GLU A 102 11.65 4.95 -1.78
CA GLU A 102 12.80 5.71 -1.28
C GLU A 102 12.72 7.21 -1.57
N PRO A 103 12.44 7.66 -2.81
CA PRO A 103 12.37 9.11 -3.07
C PRO A 103 11.31 9.81 -2.23
N LYS A 104 10.18 9.15 -1.99
CA LYS A 104 9.11 9.73 -1.18
C LYS A 104 9.50 9.77 0.29
N VAL A 105 10.12 8.71 0.80
CA VAL A 105 10.60 8.68 2.18
C VAL A 105 11.63 9.78 2.41
N ALA A 106 12.59 9.92 1.50
CA ALA A 106 13.61 10.97 1.59
C ALA A 106 12.96 12.36 1.60
N GLN A 107 11.98 12.59 0.72
CA GLN A 107 11.25 13.84 0.67
C GLN A 107 10.56 14.15 2.00
N LEU A 108 9.88 13.15 2.58
CA LEU A 108 9.15 13.32 3.83
C LEU A 108 10.07 13.55 5.02
N MET A 109 11.31 13.05 4.96
CA MET A 109 12.33 13.27 5.99
C MET A 109 13.06 14.58 5.81
N GLY A 110 12.74 15.36 4.79
CA GLY A 110 13.38 16.64 4.54
C GLY A 110 14.71 16.54 3.83
N GLU A 111 15.05 15.39 3.29
CA GLU A 111 16.28 15.22 2.49
C GLU A 111 16.09 15.82 1.11
N LYS A 112 17.18 16.29 0.55
CA LYS A 112 17.17 16.96 -0.75
C LYS A 112 17.73 16.10 -1.86
#